data_00cba5b8b08b5443ef2e2b3689dbc018
#
_entry.id   00cba5b8b08b5443ef2e2b3689dbc018
#
_cell.length_a   1.000
_cell.length_b   1.000
_cell.length_c   1.000
_cell.angle_alpha   90.00
_cell.angle_beta   90.00
_cell.angle_gamma   90.00
#
_symmetry.space_group_name_H-M   'P 1'
#
loop_
_entity.id
_entity.type
_entity.pdbx_description
1 polymer ?
#
loop_
_entity_poly.entity_id
_entity_poly.type
_entity_poly.pdbx_seq_one_letter_code
_entity_poly.pdbx_strand_id
1 'polypeptide(L)'
;MVKILMHGCNGKMGRMITEIVKNEEDAVIAAAGIDAYTGIANDYPVFEEITQCDVDVDVVIDFSNAGAVDELLDYCVKKSLPVVLCTTGLSDEQLKKVDECSEKIAVLKSANMSMGINLLLKLLKDAAKVLAPAGYDIELVEKHHNQKLDAPSGTALALADSINEAMGNEYEYVYDRSQVRKKRDAKEIGISAVRAGTIVGEHEVIFAGTDEVIEFKHTAYSRSVFAKGAVEAGKFLAGQPAGMYDMGDVIQF
;
A
#
# COMPACT_ATOMS: atom_id res chain seq x y z
N MET A 1 -17.18 -16.31 -6.75
CA MET A 1 -17.05 -15.69 -5.40
C MET A 1 -15.69 -16.09 -4.85
N VAL A 2 -14.81 -15.14 -4.60
CA VAL A 2 -13.43 -15.39 -4.14
C VAL A 2 -13.44 -15.68 -2.64
N LYS A 3 -12.82 -16.77 -2.21
CA LYS A 3 -12.67 -17.16 -0.80
C LYS A 3 -11.34 -16.66 -0.26
N ILE A 4 -11.37 -15.81 0.75
CA ILE A 4 -10.20 -15.20 1.36
C ILE A 4 -9.82 -15.92 2.65
N LEU A 5 -8.55 -16.28 2.80
CA LEU A 5 -7.92 -16.57 4.09
C LEU A 5 -7.34 -15.26 4.64
N MET A 6 -7.87 -14.80 5.77
CA MET A 6 -7.42 -13.55 6.39
C MET A 6 -6.36 -13.84 7.46
N HIS A 7 -5.10 -13.56 7.18
CA HIS A 7 -4.00 -13.68 8.14
C HIS A 7 -3.87 -12.41 8.97
N GLY A 8 -3.96 -12.52 10.30
CA GLY A 8 -4.12 -11.39 11.22
C GLY A 8 -5.58 -10.92 11.34
N CYS A 9 -6.54 -11.85 11.28
CA CYS A 9 -7.98 -11.57 11.19
C CYS A 9 -8.54 -10.82 12.41
N ASN A 10 -8.00 -11.01 13.61
CA ASN A 10 -8.43 -10.36 14.84
C ASN A 10 -7.75 -9.01 15.10
N GLY A 11 -6.76 -8.65 14.29
CA GLY A 11 -6.12 -7.34 14.28
C GLY A 11 -7.06 -6.23 13.77
N LYS A 12 -6.63 -4.97 13.91
CA LYS A 12 -7.43 -3.80 13.49
C LYS A 12 -7.81 -3.85 12.01
N MET A 13 -6.85 -4.19 11.13
CA MET A 13 -7.09 -4.27 9.68
C MET A 13 -7.88 -5.52 9.31
N GLY A 14 -7.58 -6.68 9.91
CA GLY A 14 -8.31 -7.92 9.64
C GLY A 14 -9.80 -7.81 9.95
N ARG A 15 -10.16 -7.23 11.10
CA ARG A 15 -11.57 -6.96 11.44
C ARG A 15 -12.24 -6.00 10.47
N MET A 16 -11.53 -4.96 10.02
CA MET A 16 -12.05 -4.01 9.04
C MET A 16 -12.30 -4.68 7.68
N ILE A 17 -11.39 -5.54 7.23
CA ILE A 17 -11.56 -6.35 6.01
C ILE A 17 -12.76 -7.30 6.16
N THR A 18 -12.89 -7.98 7.30
CA THR A 18 -14.04 -8.85 7.60
C THR A 18 -15.36 -8.10 7.45
N GLU A 19 -15.48 -6.89 8.01
CA GLU A 19 -16.69 -6.08 7.90
C GLU A 19 -16.95 -5.59 6.46
N ILE A 20 -15.91 -5.24 5.69
CA ILE A 20 -16.06 -4.87 4.28
C ILE A 20 -16.61 -6.06 3.49
N VAL A 21 -15.99 -7.22 3.65
CA VAL A 21 -16.38 -8.45 2.92
C VAL A 21 -17.82 -8.89 3.24
N LYS A 22 -18.27 -8.75 4.50
CA LYS A 22 -19.67 -9.05 4.88
C LYS A 22 -20.70 -8.17 4.16
N ASN A 23 -20.33 -6.96 3.79
CA ASN A 23 -21.20 -6.00 3.14
C ASN A 23 -21.08 -6.01 1.61
N GLU A 24 -20.21 -6.85 1.04
CA GLU A 24 -20.12 -7.06 -0.41
C GLU A 24 -21.01 -8.20 -0.83
N GLU A 25 -22.04 -7.91 -1.64
CA GLU A 25 -23.05 -8.90 -2.05
C GLU A 25 -22.51 -9.95 -3.04
N ASP A 26 -21.43 -9.64 -3.78
CA ASP A 26 -21.21 -10.33 -5.06
C ASP A 26 -19.96 -11.20 -5.17
N ALA A 27 -18.91 -11.05 -4.40
CA ALA A 27 -17.67 -11.70 -4.86
C ALA A 27 -16.77 -12.29 -3.78
N VAL A 28 -16.68 -11.73 -2.59
CA VAL A 28 -15.63 -12.07 -1.63
C VAL A 28 -16.21 -12.41 -0.26
N ILE A 29 -15.86 -13.57 0.27
CA ILE A 29 -16.17 -13.96 1.65
C ILE A 29 -14.89 -14.34 2.37
N ALA A 30 -14.75 -13.96 3.64
CA ALA A 30 -13.73 -14.50 4.52
C ALA A 30 -14.07 -15.96 4.84
N ALA A 31 -13.31 -16.90 4.28
CA ALA A 31 -13.58 -18.32 4.43
C ALA A 31 -12.91 -18.92 5.67
N ALA A 32 -11.78 -18.35 6.10
CA ALA A 32 -11.03 -18.74 7.31
C ALA A 32 -10.21 -17.56 7.82
N GLY A 33 -9.76 -17.61 9.06
CA GLY A 33 -8.89 -16.61 9.65
C GLY A 33 -7.73 -17.25 10.40
N ILE A 34 -6.59 -16.59 10.41
CA ILE A 34 -5.39 -16.96 11.16
C ILE A 34 -5.05 -15.82 12.11
N ASP A 35 -4.95 -16.10 13.39
CA ASP A 35 -4.51 -15.12 14.39
C ASP A 35 -4.05 -15.83 15.67
N ALA A 36 -2.93 -15.40 16.24
CA ALA A 36 -2.42 -15.90 17.53
C ALA A 36 -3.40 -15.63 18.70
N TYR A 37 -4.31 -14.67 18.56
CA TYR A 37 -5.37 -14.39 19.51
C TYR A 37 -6.72 -14.84 18.96
N THR A 38 -7.21 -15.96 19.44
CA THR A 38 -8.47 -16.60 19.00
C THR A 38 -9.69 -16.24 19.85
N GLY A 39 -9.55 -15.35 20.83
CA GLY A 39 -10.61 -14.99 21.78
C GLY A 39 -11.74 -14.10 21.22
N ILE A 40 -11.73 -13.78 19.94
CA ILE A 40 -12.79 -13.02 19.25
C ILE A 40 -13.66 -14.00 18.46
N ALA A 41 -14.98 -13.90 18.65
CA ALA A 41 -15.92 -14.66 17.85
C ALA A 41 -15.98 -14.09 16.41
N ASN A 42 -15.80 -14.98 15.42
CA ASN A 42 -15.91 -14.68 14.01
C ASN A 42 -16.97 -15.61 13.36
N ASP A 43 -17.55 -15.20 12.25
CA ASP A 43 -18.51 -16.01 11.48
C ASP A 43 -17.82 -17.07 10.59
N TYR A 44 -16.52 -17.23 10.75
CA TYR A 44 -15.66 -18.18 10.06
C TYR A 44 -14.68 -18.84 11.04
N PRO A 45 -14.13 -20.03 10.75
CA PRO A 45 -13.15 -20.67 11.61
C PRO A 45 -11.88 -19.83 11.72
N VAL A 46 -11.31 -19.76 12.92
CA VAL A 46 -10.04 -19.10 13.22
C VAL A 46 -9.07 -20.14 13.76
N PHE A 47 -7.87 -20.16 13.19
CA PHE A 47 -6.78 -21.05 13.58
C PHE A 47 -5.66 -20.23 14.22
N GLU A 48 -4.97 -20.80 15.18
CA GLU A 48 -3.83 -20.16 15.83
C GLU A 48 -2.60 -20.15 14.92
N GLU A 49 -2.39 -21.24 14.17
CA GLU A 49 -1.29 -21.40 13.23
C GLU A 49 -1.83 -21.67 11.82
N ILE A 50 -1.18 -21.08 10.82
CA ILE A 50 -1.61 -21.20 9.42
C ILE A 50 -1.55 -22.64 8.92
N THR A 51 -0.64 -23.44 9.45
CA THR A 51 -0.47 -24.86 9.10
C THR A 51 -1.66 -25.75 9.52
N GLN A 52 -2.48 -25.28 10.46
CA GLN A 52 -3.71 -25.96 10.91
C GLN A 52 -4.90 -25.70 9.99
N CYS A 53 -4.80 -24.72 9.07
CA CYS A 53 -5.88 -24.35 8.18
C CYS A 53 -6.06 -25.41 7.09
N ASP A 54 -7.19 -26.07 7.09
CA ASP A 54 -7.63 -27.07 6.10
C ASP A 54 -8.76 -26.56 5.19
N VAL A 55 -9.15 -25.30 5.34
CA VAL A 55 -10.21 -24.66 4.55
C VAL A 55 -9.71 -24.36 3.15
N ASP A 56 -10.56 -24.69 2.15
CA ASP A 56 -10.31 -24.36 0.75
C ASP A 56 -10.50 -22.85 0.51
N VAL A 57 -9.44 -22.17 0.05
CA VAL A 57 -9.40 -20.72 -0.19
C VAL A 57 -8.72 -20.41 -1.53
N ASP A 58 -9.04 -19.26 -2.09
CA ASP A 58 -8.51 -18.83 -3.40
C ASP A 58 -7.32 -17.87 -3.26
N VAL A 59 -7.22 -17.13 -2.14
CA VAL A 59 -6.19 -16.12 -1.90
C VAL A 59 -6.00 -15.88 -0.40
N VAL A 60 -4.80 -15.53 -0.02
CA VAL A 60 -4.47 -15.06 1.33
C VAL A 60 -4.32 -13.55 1.33
N ILE A 61 -4.93 -12.85 2.31
CA ILE A 61 -4.64 -11.44 2.60
C ILE A 61 -3.95 -11.38 3.96
N ASP A 62 -2.75 -10.81 4.00
CA ASP A 62 -1.94 -10.73 5.20
C ASP A 62 -1.82 -9.31 5.76
N PHE A 63 -2.26 -9.16 7.01
CA PHE A 63 -2.03 -7.99 7.88
C PHE A 63 -1.54 -8.42 9.26
N SER A 64 -0.54 -9.26 9.30
CA SER A 64 0.04 -9.79 10.54
C SER A 64 1.25 -8.97 11.02
N ASN A 65 2.36 -9.59 11.24
CA ASN A 65 3.63 -8.99 11.63
C ASN A 65 4.79 -9.71 10.92
N ALA A 66 5.96 -9.06 10.85
CA ALA A 66 7.11 -9.58 10.13
C ALA A 66 7.58 -10.98 10.62
N GLY A 67 7.39 -11.28 11.90
CA GLY A 67 7.77 -12.59 12.45
C GLY A 67 6.95 -13.77 11.94
N ALA A 68 5.76 -13.52 11.37
CA ALA A 68 4.89 -14.57 10.82
C ALA A 68 5.03 -14.76 9.30
N VAL A 69 5.77 -13.87 8.62
CA VAL A 69 5.78 -13.83 7.14
C VAL A 69 6.50 -15.05 6.55
N ASP A 70 7.55 -15.54 7.19
CA ASP A 70 8.30 -16.69 6.65
C ASP A 70 7.45 -17.96 6.57
N GLU A 71 6.70 -18.26 7.63
CA GLU A 71 5.79 -19.40 7.66
C GLU A 71 4.60 -19.23 6.72
N LEU A 72 4.07 -18.01 6.65
CA LEU A 72 3.02 -17.66 5.68
C LEU A 72 3.44 -17.95 4.24
N LEU A 73 4.62 -17.48 3.83
CA LEU A 73 5.13 -17.67 2.47
C LEU A 73 5.36 -19.16 2.16
N ASP A 74 5.94 -19.91 3.09
CA ASP A 74 6.15 -21.35 2.94
C ASP A 74 4.82 -22.10 2.79
N TYR A 75 3.79 -21.71 3.57
CA TYR A 75 2.45 -22.26 3.44
C TYR A 75 1.83 -21.94 2.08
N CYS A 76 1.89 -20.68 1.65
CA CYS A 76 1.34 -20.24 0.37
C CYS A 76 1.98 -20.98 -0.82
N VAL A 77 3.30 -21.12 -0.82
CA VAL A 77 4.03 -21.88 -1.85
C VAL A 77 3.60 -23.36 -1.84
N LYS A 78 3.56 -24.00 -0.66
CA LYS A 78 3.15 -25.41 -0.52
C LYS A 78 1.73 -25.67 -1.02
N LYS A 79 0.82 -24.71 -0.84
CA LYS A 79 -0.58 -24.81 -1.22
C LYS A 79 -0.86 -24.22 -2.60
N SER A 80 0.13 -23.64 -3.27
CA SER A 80 -0.03 -22.87 -4.53
C SER A 80 -1.06 -21.76 -4.40
N LEU A 81 -1.08 -21.07 -3.27
CA LEU A 81 -2.03 -19.99 -2.96
C LEU A 81 -1.41 -18.62 -3.26
N PRO A 82 -2.11 -17.73 -3.98
CA PRO A 82 -1.73 -16.34 -4.12
C PRO A 82 -1.76 -15.62 -2.76
N VAL A 83 -0.90 -14.61 -2.58
CA VAL A 83 -0.85 -13.83 -1.32
C VAL A 83 -0.75 -12.32 -1.57
N VAL A 84 -1.65 -11.57 -0.95
CA VAL A 84 -1.57 -10.10 -0.81
C VAL A 84 -0.84 -9.80 0.49
N LEU A 85 0.43 -9.41 0.39
CA LEU A 85 1.33 -9.21 1.52
C LEU A 85 1.33 -7.73 1.94
N CYS A 86 0.59 -7.40 3.00
CA CYS A 86 0.48 -6.03 3.51
C CYS A 86 1.31 -5.80 4.79
N THR A 87 1.94 -6.83 5.34
CA THR A 87 2.85 -6.70 6.48
C THR A 87 4.06 -5.84 6.12
N THR A 88 4.39 -4.90 7.00
CA THR A 88 5.51 -3.96 6.87
C THR A 88 6.67 -4.33 7.79
N GLY A 89 7.84 -3.71 7.58
CA GLY A 89 9.02 -3.93 8.43
C GLY A 89 9.71 -5.27 8.18
N LEU A 90 9.62 -5.80 6.97
CA LEU A 90 10.35 -7.01 6.55
C LEU A 90 11.86 -6.75 6.48
N SER A 91 12.65 -7.75 6.86
CA SER A 91 14.11 -7.73 6.67
C SER A 91 14.48 -7.93 5.20
N ASP A 92 15.74 -7.65 4.85
CA ASP A 92 16.26 -7.87 3.50
C ASP A 92 16.19 -9.35 3.10
N GLU A 93 16.41 -10.27 4.05
CA GLU A 93 16.26 -11.72 3.83
C GLU A 93 14.80 -12.09 3.54
N GLN A 94 13.86 -11.48 4.25
CA GLN A 94 12.43 -11.70 4.01
C GLN A 94 11.99 -11.13 2.66
N LEU A 95 12.47 -9.95 2.28
CA LEU A 95 12.20 -9.37 0.96
C LEU A 95 12.70 -10.28 -0.16
N LYS A 96 13.92 -10.82 -0.01
CA LYS A 96 14.47 -11.80 -0.96
C LYS A 96 13.62 -13.07 -1.02
N LYS A 97 13.14 -13.57 0.12
CA LYS A 97 12.22 -14.73 0.16
C LYS A 97 10.89 -14.43 -0.55
N VAL A 98 10.37 -13.20 -0.42
CA VAL A 98 9.18 -12.75 -1.16
C VAL A 98 9.42 -12.85 -2.67
N ASP A 99 10.56 -12.37 -3.16
CA ASP A 99 10.94 -12.45 -4.58
C ASP A 99 11.04 -13.91 -5.05
N GLU A 100 11.70 -14.77 -4.29
CA GLU A 100 11.82 -16.22 -4.60
C GLU A 100 10.44 -16.94 -4.61
N CYS A 101 9.51 -16.52 -3.75
CA CYS A 101 8.14 -17.06 -3.71
C CYS A 101 7.33 -16.60 -4.92
N SER A 102 7.54 -15.39 -5.40
CA SER A 102 6.84 -14.85 -6.57
C SER A 102 7.13 -15.62 -7.87
N GLU A 103 8.25 -16.33 -7.92
CA GLU A 103 8.55 -17.24 -9.04
C GLU A 103 7.64 -18.49 -9.05
N LYS A 104 6.95 -18.80 -7.94
CA LYS A 104 6.16 -20.03 -7.74
C LYS A 104 4.67 -19.77 -7.59
N ILE A 105 4.31 -18.62 -6.99
CA ILE A 105 2.94 -18.19 -6.75
C ILE A 105 2.76 -16.71 -7.10
N ALA A 106 1.53 -16.26 -7.27
CA ALA A 106 1.27 -14.82 -7.39
C ALA A 106 1.42 -14.13 -6.01
N VAL A 107 2.28 -13.13 -5.94
CA VAL A 107 2.51 -12.31 -4.74
C VAL A 107 2.22 -10.86 -5.08
N LEU A 108 1.30 -10.24 -4.36
CA LEU A 108 1.07 -8.81 -4.47
C LEU A 108 1.63 -8.10 -3.24
N LYS A 109 2.56 -7.16 -3.48
CA LYS A 109 3.14 -6.31 -2.46
C LYS A 109 3.19 -4.87 -2.96
N SER A 110 2.61 -3.94 -2.21
CA SER A 110 2.59 -2.52 -2.58
C SER A 110 2.92 -1.64 -1.37
N ALA A 111 3.56 -0.50 -1.62
CA ALA A 111 3.90 0.49 -0.59
C ALA A 111 2.65 1.08 0.08
N ASN A 112 1.53 1.10 -0.62
CA ASN A 112 0.25 1.58 -0.11
C ASN A 112 -0.90 0.83 -0.80
N MET A 113 -1.87 0.36 -0.03
CA MET A 113 -3.02 -0.39 -0.55
C MET A 113 -4.18 0.50 -1.03
N SER A 114 -4.11 1.83 -0.85
CA SER A 114 -5.16 2.73 -1.34
C SER A 114 -5.17 2.79 -2.88
N MET A 115 -6.32 2.48 -3.48
CA MET A 115 -6.51 2.64 -4.93
C MET A 115 -6.29 4.10 -5.36
N GLY A 116 -6.74 5.08 -4.56
CA GLY A 116 -6.55 6.51 -4.85
C GLY A 116 -5.08 6.93 -4.86
N ILE A 117 -4.25 6.42 -3.93
CA ILE A 117 -2.81 6.69 -3.93
C ILE A 117 -2.14 6.06 -5.16
N ASN A 118 -2.48 4.82 -5.48
CA ASN A 118 -1.87 4.14 -6.63
C ASN A 118 -2.32 4.76 -7.98
N LEU A 119 -3.56 5.26 -8.04
CA LEU A 119 -3.99 6.10 -9.17
C LEU A 119 -3.14 7.37 -9.28
N LEU A 120 -2.89 8.06 -8.15
CA LEU A 120 -2.03 9.25 -8.15
C LEU A 120 -0.60 8.94 -8.59
N LEU A 121 0.00 7.82 -8.15
CA LEU A 121 1.33 7.41 -8.61
C LEU A 121 1.43 7.34 -10.14
N LYS A 122 0.41 6.80 -10.81
CA LYS A 122 0.35 6.76 -12.29
C LYS A 122 0.16 8.15 -12.90
N LEU A 123 -0.83 8.90 -12.42
CA LEU A 123 -1.15 10.23 -12.96
C LEU A 123 0.02 11.21 -12.79
N LEU A 124 0.73 11.15 -11.68
CA LEU A 124 1.86 12.03 -11.40
C LEU A 124 3.05 11.75 -12.32
N LYS A 125 3.30 10.50 -12.72
CA LYS A 125 4.32 10.17 -13.73
C LYS A 125 4.03 10.88 -15.06
N ASP A 126 2.78 10.89 -15.50
CA ASP A 126 2.41 11.51 -16.77
C ASP A 126 2.32 13.04 -16.64
N ALA A 127 1.81 13.56 -15.53
CA ALA A 127 1.81 14.99 -15.24
C ALA A 127 3.24 15.56 -15.20
N ALA A 128 4.16 14.89 -14.53
CA ALA A 128 5.55 15.33 -14.43
C ALA A 128 6.25 15.44 -15.78
N LYS A 129 6.04 14.48 -16.69
CA LYS A 129 6.62 14.50 -18.06
C LYS A 129 6.18 15.72 -18.88
N VAL A 130 5.01 16.27 -18.58
CA VAL A 130 4.46 17.42 -19.29
C VAL A 130 4.82 18.72 -18.57
N LEU A 131 4.60 18.79 -17.26
CA LEU A 131 4.66 20.03 -16.48
C LEU A 131 6.10 20.41 -16.10
N ALA A 132 6.93 19.46 -15.72
CA ALA A 132 8.30 19.76 -15.29
C ALA A 132 9.16 20.37 -16.44
N PRO A 133 9.16 19.84 -17.69
CA PRO A 133 9.86 20.48 -18.79
C PRO A 133 9.26 21.84 -19.18
N ALA A 134 7.98 22.08 -18.87
CA ALA A 134 7.32 23.38 -19.08
C ALA A 134 7.68 24.41 -17.99
N GLY A 135 8.53 24.07 -17.02
CA GLY A 135 9.05 24.98 -16.01
C GLY A 135 8.19 25.08 -14.74
N TYR A 136 7.35 24.09 -14.46
CA TYR A 136 6.60 24.02 -13.21
C TYR A 136 7.51 23.51 -12.08
N ASP A 137 7.46 24.20 -10.96
CA ASP A 137 8.06 23.78 -9.71
C ASP A 137 7.22 22.66 -9.06
N ILE A 138 7.88 21.71 -8.40
CA ILE A 138 7.21 20.55 -7.80
C ILE A 138 7.38 20.60 -6.28
N GLU A 139 6.25 20.63 -5.57
CA GLU A 139 6.21 20.60 -4.10
C GLU A 139 5.22 19.53 -3.63
N LEU A 140 5.52 18.89 -2.52
CA LEU A 140 4.66 17.90 -1.88
C LEU A 140 4.44 18.28 -0.41
N VAL A 141 3.17 18.28 0.02
CA VAL A 141 2.79 18.49 1.40
C VAL A 141 2.04 17.28 1.92
N GLU A 142 2.49 16.71 3.04
CA GLU A 142 1.80 15.59 3.68
C GLU A 142 1.40 15.93 5.12
N LYS A 143 0.25 15.41 5.55
CA LYS A 143 -0.28 15.67 6.89
C LYS A 143 -0.73 14.36 7.53
N HIS A 144 -0.27 14.08 8.75
CA HIS A 144 -0.67 12.93 9.54
C HIS A 144 -0.89 13.27 11.01
N HIS A 145 -1.42 12.31 11.74
CA HIS A 145 -1.64 12.42 13.19
C HIS A 145 -0.32 12.65 13.96
N ASN A 146 -0.44 13.22 15.15
CA ASN A 146 0.68 13.59 16.01
C ASN A 146 1.45 12.39 16.61
N GLN A 147 0.99 11.15 16.38
CA GLN A 147 1.65 9.90 16.82
C GLN A 147 2.45 9.22 15.71
N LYS A 148 2.50 9.80 14.49
CA LYS A 148 3.29 9.23 13.40
C LYS A 148 4.76 9.59 13.57
N LEU A 149 5.62 8.56 13.60
CA LEU A 149 7.04 8.72 13.92
C LEU A 149 7.88 9.13 12.70
N ASP A 150 7.62 8.52 11.56
CA ASP A 150 8.33 8.82 10.31
C ASP A 150 7.86 10.15 9.71
N ALA A 151 8.79 10.95 9.24
CA ALA A 151 8.58 12.20 8.48
C ALA A 151 9.75 12.39 7.50
N PRO A 152 9.49 12.50 6.18
CA PRO A 152 8.20 12.34 5.52
C PRO A 152 7.63 10.94 5.63
N SER A 153 6.32 10.79 5.33
CA SER A 153 5.68 9.47 5.28
C SER A 153 6.17 8.65 4.08
N GLY A 154 6.16 7.32 4.21
CA GLY A 154 6.50 6.43 3.09
C GLY A 154 5.65 6.67 1.83
N THR A 155 4.38 7.05 1.98
CA THR A 155 3.52 7.42 0.85
C THR A 155 3.99 8.72 0.18
N ALA A 156 4.42 9.72 0.96
CA ALA A 156 4.95 10.95 0.39
C ALA A 156 6.23 10.70 -0.42
N LEU A 157 7.13 9.87 0.11
CA LEU A 157 8.33 9.46 -0.62
C LEU A 157 7.98 8.69 -1.89
N ALA A 158 7.05 7.74 -1.84
CA ALA A 158 6.63 6.99 -3.03
C ALA A 158 6.03 7.89 -4.14
N LEU A 159 5.27 8.94 -3.76
CA LEU A 159 4.77 9.93 -4.72
C LEU A 159 5.91 10.74 -5.33
N ALA A 160 6.88 11.19 -4.52
CA ALA A 160 8.05 11.91 -4.98
C ALA A 160 8.94 11.02 -5.89
N ASP A 161 9.18 9.77 -5.48
CA ASP A 161 9.95 8.78 -6.26
C ASP A 161 9.28 8.54 -7.63
N SER A 162 7.96 8.39 -7.66
CA SER A 162 7.19 8.19 -8.90
C SER A 162 7.40 9.34 -9.89
N ILE A 163 7.41 10.58 -9.40
CA ILE A 163 7.71 11.78 -10.22
C ILE A 163 9.16 11.76 -10.68
N ASN A 164 10.10 11.53 -9.76
CA ASN A 164 11.53 11.58 -10.03
C ASN A 164 11.97 10.50 -11.01
N GLU A 165 11.47 9.28 -10.88
CA GLU A 165 11.68 8.20 -11.85
C GLU A 165 11.23 8.61 -13.27
N ALA A 166 10.06 9.24 -13.39
CA ALA A 166 9.55 9.71 -14.68
C ALA A 166 10.44 10.79 -15.31
N MET A 167 11.23 11.49 -14.48
CA MET A 167 12.18 12.54 -14.87
C MET A 167 13.63 12.04 -14.88
N GLY A 168 13.87 10.73 -14.90
CA GLY A 168 15.21 10.14 -15.00
C GLY A 168 16.04 10.23 -13.71
N ASN A 169 15.41 10.42 -12.57
CA ASN A 169 16.03 10.58 -11.23
C ASN A 169 16.97 11.80 -11.14
N GLU A 170 16.63 12.89 -11.83
CA GLU A 170 17.45 14.09 -11.89
C GLU A 170 17.09 15.13 -10.82
N TYR A 171 16.04 14.92 -10.03
CA TYR A 171 15.56 15.87 -9.02
C TYR A 171 16.08 15.52 -7.63
N GLU A 172 16.49 16.57 -6.89
CA GLU A 172 16.89 16.47 -5.49
C GLU A 172 15.68 16.68 -4.56
N TYR A 173 15.61 15.92 -3.46
CA TYR A 173 14.57 16.10 -2.44
C TYR A 173 15.00 17.14 -1.41
N VAL A 174 14.15 18.13 -1.18
CA VAL A 174 14.39 19.21 -0.21
C VAL A 174 13.31 19.16 0.88
N TYR A 175 13.72 18.76 2.10
CA TYR A 175 12.80 18.58 3.23
C TYR A 175 12.60 19.83 4.09
N ASP A 176 13.55 20.73 4.09
CA ASP A 176 13.51 21.97 4.88
C ASP A 176 14.27 23.10 4.18
N ARG A 177 13.58 24.20 3.91
CA ARG A 177 14.15 25.40 3.32
C ARG A 177 14.50 26.45 4.36
N SER A 178 14.15 26.26 5.64
CA SER A 178 14.33 27.28 6.68
C SER A 178 15.79 27.59 6.99
N GLN A 179 16.68 26.63 6.76
CA GLN A 179 18.12 26.74 7.04
C GLN A 179 18.91 27.38 5.89
N VAL A 180 18.29 27.61 4.74
CA VAL A 180 19.01 28.07 3.53
C VAL A 180 18.34 29.31 2.95
N ARG A 181 19.12 30.41 2.83
CA ARG A 181 18.64 31.65 2.20
C ARG A 181 19.10 31.72 0.73
N LYS A 182 18.47 30.89 -0.12
CA LYS A 182 18.69 30.91 -1.58
C LYS A 182 17.35 30.80 -2.31
N LYS A 183 17.36 31.14 -3.61
CA LYS A 183 16.24 30.81 -4.49
C LYS A 183 16.16 29.31 -4.67
N ARG A 184 14.95 28.80 -4.93
CA ARG A 184 14.69 27.40 -5.29
C ARG A 184 15.44 27.04 -6.58
N ASP A 185 16.03 25.86 -6.63
CA ASP A 185 16.59 25.30 -7.85
C ASP A 185 15.49 24.64 -8.70
N ALA A 186 15.64 24.65 -10.02
CA ALA A 186 14.62 24.13 -10.93
C ALA A 186 14.41 22.60 -10.83
N LYS A 187 15.46 21.87 -10.40
CA LYS A 187 15.42 20.40 -10.23
C LYS A 187 15.32 20.00 -8.76
N GLU A 188 14.41 20.61 -8.04
CA GLU A 188 14.08 20.23 -6.66
C GLU A 188 12.63 19.71 -6.58
N ILE A 189 12.40 18.69 -5.77
CA ILE A 189 11.09 18.31 -5.25
C ILE A 189 11.09 18.66 -3.76
N GLY A 190 10.32 19.68 -3.38
CA GLY A 190 10.15 20.03 -1.98
C GLY A 190 9.19 19.07 -1.28
N ILE A 191 9.49 18.63 -0.07
CA ILE A 191 8.64 17.72 0.70
C ILE A 191 8.46 18.27 2.11
N SER A 192 7.23 18.66 2.44
CA SER A 192 6.86 19.22 3.74
C SER A 192 5.95 18.29 4.52
N ALA A 193 6.28 18.04 5.80
CA ALA A 193 5.53 17.14 6.66
C ALA A 193 4.84 17.89 7.81
N VAL A 194 3.53 17.68 7.96
CA VAL A 194 2.72 18.22 9.08
C VAL A 194 2.29 17.07 9.99
N ARG A 195 2.40 17.26 11.31
CA ARG A 195 1.95 16.31 12.35
C ARG A 195 0.95 17.02 13.26
N ALA A 196 -0.35 16.63 13.18
CA ALA A 196 -1.41 17.32 13.92
C ALA A 196 -2.60 16.41 14.21
N GLY A 197 -3.13 16.50 15.41
CA GLY A 197 -4.37 15.86 15.84
C GLY A 197 -4.45 14.38 15.49
N THR A 198 -5.55 13.99 14.85
CA THR A 198 -5.88 12.62 14.45
C THR A 198 -5.97 12.44 12.93
N ILE A 199 -5.33 13.30 12.16
CA ILE A 199 -5.32 13.22 10.69
C ILE A 199 -4.83 11.83 10.25
N VAL A 200 -5.65 11.11 9.52
CA VAL A 200 -5.33 9.74 9.07
C VAL A 200 -4.22 9.75 8.03
N GLY A 201 -4.33 10.64 7.05
CA GLY A 201 -3.32 10.87 6.02
C GLY A 201 -3.84 11.79 4.92
N GLU A 202 -3.11 12.84 4.62
CA GLU A 202 -3.36 13.74 3.50
C GLU A 202 -2.06 13.92 2.73
N HIS A 203 -2.12 13.84 1.41
CA HIS A 203 -0.99 14.05 0.51
C HIS A 203 -1.43 14.96 -0.62
N GLU A 204 -0.67 16.01 -0.87
CA GLU A 204 -0.93 17.01 -1.89
C GLU A 204 0.36 17.24 -2.68
N VAL A 205 0.29 17.02 -3.99
CA VAL A 205 1.38 17.30 -4.93
C VAL A 205 0.99 18.53 -5.73
N ILE A 206 1.84 19.53 -5.71
CA ILE A 206 1.65 20.85 -6.30
C ILE A 206 2.62 21.02 -7.46
N PHE A 207 2.09 21.29 -8.64
CA PHE A 207 2.87 21.75 -9.79
C PHE A 207 2.57 23.24 -9.98
N ALA A 208 3.55 24.09 -9.67
CA ALA A 208 3.40 25.54 -9.71
C ALA A 208 4.14 26.13 -10.91
N GLY A 209 3.39 26.62 -11.89
CA GLY A 209 3.89 27.31 -13.07
C GLY A 209 3.78 28.84 -12.95
N THR A 210 4.01 29.53 -14.05
CA THR A 210 3.77 30.99 -14.14
C THR A 210 2.27 31.23 -14.27
N ASP A 211 1.71 31.98 -13.30
CA ASP A 211 0.29 32.37 -13.26
C ASP A 211 -0.74 31.23 -13.14
N GLU A 212 -0.29 29.96 -12.93
CA GLU A 212 -1.19 28.86 -12.65
C GLU A 212 -0.57 27.81 -11.72
N VAL A 213 -1.41 27.06 -11.00
CA VAL A 213 -1.05 25.97 -10.13
C VAL A 213 -1.97 24.78 -10.39
N ILE A 214 -1.41 23.58 -10.47
CA ILE A 214 -2.15 22.32 -10.55
C ILE A 214 -1.86 21.52 -9.31
N GLU A 215 -2.91 21.07 -8.62
CA GLU A 215 -2.82 20.31 -7.36
C GLU A 215 -3.46 18.94 -7.51
N PHE A 216 -2.73 17.90 -7.10
CA PHE A 216 -3.23 16.54 -6.96
C PHE A 216 -3.30 16.20 -5.49
N LYS A 217 -4.52 16.02 -4.97
CA LYS A 217 -4.73 15.82 -3.54
C LYS A 217 -5.47 14.53 -3.25
N HIS A 218 -4.97 13.78 -2.26
CA HIS A 218 -5.62 12.63 -1.67
C HIS A 218 -5.80 12.84 -0.15
N THR A 219 -6.99 12.58 0.36
CA THR A 219 -7.29 12.62 1.80
C THR A 219 -7.92 11.29 2.23
N ALA A 220 -7.26 10.59 3.12
CA ALA A 220 -7.83 9.42 3.78
C ALA A 220 -8.58 9.83 5.05
N TYR A 221 -9.88 9.63 5.08
CA TYR A 221 -10.71 9.90 6.28
C TYR A 221 -10.71 8.73 7.27
N SER A 222 -10.40 7.53 6.81
CA SER A 222 -10.26 6.34 7.66
C SER A 222 -9.28 5.33 7.05
N ARG A 223 -8.85 4.36 7.85
CA ARG A 223 -8.01 3.25 7.34
C ARG A 223 -8.76 2.25 6.46
N SER A 224 -10.08 2.38 6.33
CA SER A 224 -10.89 1.51 5.48
C SER A 224 -10.50 1.58 4.00
N VAL A 225 -9.91 2.70 3.55
CA VAL A 225 -9.40 2.82 2.17
C VAL A 225 -8.31 1.80 1.86
N PHE A 226 -7.46 1.46 2.84
CA PHE A 226 -6.42 0.44 2.69
C PHE A 226 -7.00 -0.97 2.76
N ALA A 227 -7.98 -1.19 3.65
CA ALA A 227 -8.69 -2.46 3.77
C ALA A 227 -9.46 -2.78 2.48
N LYS A 228 -10.17 -1.79 1.93
CA LYS A 228 -10.87 -1.94 0.65
C LYS A 228 -9.91 -2.25 -0.50
N GLY A 229 -8.80 -1.54 -0.59
CA GLY A 229 -7.77 -1.82 -1.59
C GLY A 229 -7.18 -3.23 -1.47
N ALA A 230 -6.98 -3.73 -0.25
CA ALA A 230 -6.51 -5.10 -0.04
C ALA A 230 -7.54 -6.15 -0.48
N VAL A 231 -8.84 -5.88 -0.30
CA VAL A 231 -9.92 -6.76 -0.81
C VAL A 231 -9.92 -6.77 -2.34
N GLU A 232 -9.82 -5.60 -3.00
CA GLU A 232 -9.72 -5.52 -4.46
C GLU A 232 -8.45 -6.22 -4.99
N ALA A 233 -7.32 -6.06 -4.27
CA ALA A 233 -6.08 -6.80 -4.57
C ALA A 233 -6.26 -8.31 -4.47
N GLY A 234 -6.97 -8.80 -3.44
CA GLY A 234 -7.31 -10.22 -3.29
C GLY A 234 -8.17 -10.75 -4.44
N LYS A 235 -9.21 -10.00 -4.82
CA LYS A 235 -10.05 -10.34 -5.97
C LYS A 235 -9.24 -10.44 -7.28
N PHE A 236 -8.37 -9.46 -7.51
CA PHE A 236 -7.49 -9.43 -8.68
C PHE A 236 -6.50 -10.60 -8.69
N LEU A 237 -5.87 -10.87 -7.54
CA LEU A 237 -4.77 -11.82 -7.46
C LEU A 237 -5.24 -13.28 -7.53
N ALA A 238 -6.49 -13.55 -7.13
CA ALA A 238 -7.10 -14.87 -7.25
C ALA A 238 -7.15 -15.31 -8.71
N GLY A 239 -6.38 -16.34 -9.05
CA GLY A 239 -6.26 -16.87 -10.41
C GLY A 239 -5.19 -16.23 -11.28
N GLN A 240 -4.40 -15.29 -10.77
CA GLN A 240 -3.22 -14.78 -11.49
C GLN A 240 -2.10 -15.84 -11.52
N PRO A 241 -1.31 -15.89 -12.61
CA PRO A 241 -0.13 -16.74 -12.67
C PRO A 241 0.93 -16.31 -11.64
N ALA A 242 1.90 -17.18 -11.37
CA ALA A 242 3.05 -16.84 -10.55
C ALA A 242 3.73 -15.56 -11.07
N GLY A 243 4.08 -14.67 -10.17
CA GLY A 243 4.67 -13.37 -10.47
C GLY A 243 4.59 -12.40 -9.31
N MET A 244 5.38 -11.32 -9.40
CA MET A 244 5.29 -10.19 -8.50
C MET A 244 4.31 -9.16 -9.07
N TYR A 245 3.36 -8.73 -8.24
CA TYR A 245 2.32 -7.75 -8.57
C TYR A 245 2.33 -6.60 -7.58
N ASP A 246 1.81 -5.47 -7.99
CA ASP A 246 1.54 -4.33 -7.13
C ASP A 246 0.11 -3.78 -7.33
N MET A 247 -0.24 -2.74 -6.59
CA MET A 247 -1.56 -2.10 -6.74
C MET A 247 -1.72 -1.39 -8.09
N GLY A 248 -0.65 -1.11 -8.80
CA GLY A 248 -0.69 -0.59 -10.16
C GLY A 248 -1.28 -1.59 -11.17
N ASP A 249 -1.07 -2.90 -10.94
CA ASP A 249 -1.66 -3.97 -11.76
C ASP A 249 -3.14 -4.16 -11.47
N VAL A 250 -3.59 -3.89 -10.23
CA VAL A 250 -5.01 -3.93 -9.83
C VAL A 250 -5.81 -2.82 -10.50
N ILE A 251 -5.19 -1.64 -10.67
CA ILE A 251 -5.83 -0.47 -11.28
C ILE A 251 -5.58 -0.53 -12.80
N GLN A 252 -6.50 -1.16 -13.52
CA GLN A 252 -6.45 -1.18 -14.98
C GLN A 252 -6.91 0.19 -15.54
N PHE A 253 -6.08 0.78 -16.42
CA PHE A 253 -6.42 1.92 -17.29
C PHE A 253 -6.39 1.47 -18.74
#